data_23af01b153bff6502819095ad61686f1
#
_entry.id   23af01b153bff6502819095ad61686f1
#
_cell.length_a   1.000
_cell.length_b   1.000
_cell.length_c   1.000
_cell.angle_alpha   90.00
_cell.angle_beta   90.00
_cell.angle_gamma   90.00
#
_symmetry.space_group_name_H-M   'P 1'
#
loop_
_entity.id
_entity.type
_entity.pdbx_description
1 polymer ?
#
loop_
_entity_poly.entity_id
_entity_poly.type
_entity_poly.pdbx_seq_one_letter_code
_entity_poly.pdbx_strand_id
1 'polypeptide(L)'
;MKKIKFVIALMVASLAFVASSQAQNNVEKADDIGRIVLSAHVDSSSAIPQYALKVVQNKLTQIASKNGVGGNSLDQRFVITANILEMTRDITPTTPAMIALTLSPTIYIGDAISGELYASCQLPNVKGVGENETKAYMNAVKNINTNNASVVQCINEGKEKIIAYYNSQIDFIIAEAESLAKSGEYDEAMAKLAAVPQVCKDAYVKAVGKIGDVYQQKIDLEGDKYYNEANAQWNTAKTEESAAKVVELLSSINPLSKAAEKAKTLVASVESHYAELEARRRELEERKWAFEMQQYKDEQAYRNRQQQMDHAQNMASIKSEAAVAKAALRATQATAAALASRPVVYNVRWY
;
A
#
# COMPACT_ATOMS: atom_id res chain seq x y z
N MET A 1 23.00 40.76 -18.20
CA MET A 1 23.11 39.80 -19.30
C MET A 1 24.17 38.71 -19.06
N LYS A 2 25.39 38.97 -18.58
CA LYS A 2 26.40 37.93 -18.32
C LYS A 2 26.00 36.94 -17.19
N LYS A 3 25.33 37.42 -16.12
CA LYS A 3 24.85 36.53 -14.99
C LYS A 3 23.73 35.61 -15.42
N ILE A 4 22.84 35.99 -16.33
CA ILE A 4 21.74 35.19 -16.85
C ILE A 4 22.25 34.05 -17.73
N LYS A 5 23.26 34.34 -18.58
CA LYS A 5 23.90 33.28 -19.40
C LYS A 5 24.61 32.23 -18.56
N PHE A 6 25.16 32.60 -17.40
CA PHE A 6 25.81 31.67 -16.46
C PHE A 6 24.80 30.74 -15.75
N VAL A 7 23.62 31.27 -15.38
CA VAL A 7 22.56 30.46 -14.74
C VAL A 7 21.94 29.49 -15.74
N ILE A 8 21.74 29.89 -17.00
CA ILE A 8 21.25 28.98 -18.05
C ILE A 8 22.26 27.89 -18.38
N ALA A 9 23.56 28.19 -18.40
CA ALA A 9 24.60 27.20 -18.60
C ALA A 9 24.69 26.21 -17.44
N LEU A 10 24.45 26.64 -16.19
CA LEU A 10 24.40 25.78 -15.01
C LEU A 10 23.19 24.85 -15.00
N MET A 11 22.00 25.30 -15.50
CA MET A 11 20.82 24.48 -15.64
C MET A 11 20.97 23.39 -16.72
N VAL A 12 21.56 23.71 -17.86
CA VAL A 12 21.82 22.73 -18.93
C VAL A 12 22.84 21.67 -18.44
N ALA A 13 23.81 22.06 -17.63
CA ALA A 13 24.78 21.13 -17.03
C ALA A 13 24.12 20.20 -15.99
N SER A 14 23.14 20.67 -15.22
CA SER A 14 22.41 19.82 -14.24
C SER A 14 21.47 18.81 -14.90
N LEU A 15 20.87 19.15 -16.04
CA LEU A 15 20.05 18.22 -16.84
C LEU A 15 20.88 17.10 -17.51
N ALA A 16 22.13 17.41 -17.89
CA ALA A 16 23.05 16.43 -18.47
C ALA A 16 23.60 15.44 -17.41
N PHE A 17 23.64 15.82 -16.12
CA PHE A 17 24.15 14.97 -15.05
C PHE A 17 23.13 13.91 -14.58
N VAL A 18 21.84 14.09 -14.84
CA VAL A 18 20.81 13.11 -14.49
C VAL A 18 20.78 11.91 -15.46
N ALA A 19 21.33 12.07 -16.67
CA ALA A 19 21.34 11.01 -17.69
C ALA A 19 22.47 9.96 -17.52
N SER A 20 23.41 10.14 -16.58
CA SER A 20 24.57 9.24 -16.43
C SER A 20 24.66 8.55 -15.08
N SER A 21 23.69 8.65 -14.20
CA SER A 21 23.57 7.73 -13.06
C SER A 21 22.88 6.43 -13.50
N GLN A 22 23.56 5.66 -14.35
CA GLN A 22 23.33 4.23 -14.38
C GLN A 22 23.81 3.70 -13.02
N ALA A 23 22.85 3.60 -12.10
CA ALA A 23 23.06 2.88 -10.87
C ALA A 23 23.52 1.48 -11.26
N GLN A 24 24.74 1.13 -10.87
CA GLN A 24 25.13 -0.26 -10.76
C GLN A 24 24.22 -0.87 -9.70
N ASN A 25 23.07 -1.34 -10.15
CA ASN A 25 22.17 -2.12 -9.31
C ASN A 25 22.89 -3.43 -9.01
N ASN A 26 23.29 -3.58 -7.77
CA ASN A 26 23.61 -4.89 -7.22
C ASN A 26 22.40 -5.78 -7.46
N VAL A 27 22.56 -6.78 -8.30
CA VAL A 27 21.54 -7.76 -8.73
C VAL A 27 20.92 -8.48 -7.51
N GLU A 28 21.63 -8.55 -6.39
CA GLU A 28 21.13 -9.14 -5.13
C GLU A 28 20.01 -8.36 -4.43
N LYS A 29 19.82 -7.06 -4.70
CA LYS A 29 18.69 -6.29 -4.14
C LYS A 29 17.42 -6.32 -5.00
N ALA A 30 17.52 -6.73 -6.25
CA ALA A 30 16.36 -6.81 -7.15
C ALA A 30 15.42 -7.99 -6.80
N ASP A 31 15.93 -9.04 -6.17
CA ASP A 31 15.12 -10.19 -5.75
C ASP A 31 14.27 -9.94 -4.50
N ASP A 32 14.59 -8.90 -3.71
CA ASP A 32 13.81 -8.53 -2.53
C ASP A 32 12.60 -7.63 -2.87
N ILE A 33 12.61 -6.98 -4.02
CA ILE A 33 11.48 -6.18 -4.52
C ILE A 33 10.46 -7.14 -5.14
N GLY A 34 9.45 -7.50 -4.38
CA GLY A 34 8.37 -8.38 -4.84
C GLY A 34 8.22 -9.67 -4.04
N ARG A 35 8.92 -9.78 -2.89
CA ARG A 35 8.73 -10.90 -1.97
C ARG A 35 7.43 -10.73 -1.17
N ILE A 36 6.62 -11.81 -1.09
CA ILE A 36 5.48 -11.85 -0.18
C ILE A 36 6.02 -11.83 1.26
N VAL A 37 5.63 -10.80 2.02
CA VAL A 37 5.93 -10.69 3.45
C VAL A 37 4.65 -10.96 4.23
N LEU A 38 4.69 -11.96 5.12
CA LEU A 38 3.61 -12.28 6.02
C LEU A 38 3.85 -11.64 7.38
N SER A 39 2.94 -10.77 7.80
CA SER A 39 2.92 -10.18 9.13
C SER A 39 2.19 -11.11 10.11
N ALA A 40 2.84 -11.46 11.21
CA ALA A 40 2.21 -12.29 12.24
C ALA A 40 1.20 -11.45 13.04
N HIS A 41 -0.06 -11.86 13.03
CA HIS A 41 -1.12 -11.21 13.79
C HIS A 41 -1.91 -12.25 14.60
N VAL A 42 -2.18 -11.92 15.87
CA VAL A 42 -3.04 -12.72 16.75
C VAL A 42 -4.03 -11.78 17.41
N ASP A 43 -5.32 -12.00 17.13
CA ASP A 43 -6.36 -11.18 17.69
C ASP A 43 -6.54 -11.46 19.19
N SER A 44 -6.73 -10.41 19.97
CA SER A 44 -7.03 -10.48 21.41
C SER A 44 -8.39 -11.11 21.72
N SER A 45 -9.31 -11.16 20.75
CA SER A 45 -10.60 -11.84 20.84
C SER A 45 -10.55 -13.32 20.45
N SER A 46 -9.35 -13.83 20.08
CA SER A 46 -9.15 -15.24 19.76
C SER A 46 -9.37 -16.14 20.96
N ALA A 47 -9.62 -17.44 20.71
CA ALA A 47 -9.69 -18.44 21.77
C ALA A 47 -8.33 -18.70 22.47
N ILE A 48 -7.28 -18.01 22.03
CA ILE A 48 -5.93 -18.10 22.61
C ILE A 48 -5.91 -17.31 23.93
N PRO A 49 -5.44 -17.91 25.03
CA PRO A 49 -5.36 -17.21 26.31
C PRO A 49 -4.50 -15.95 26.22
N GLN A 50 -4.92 -14.87 26.89
CA GLN A 50 -4.26 -13.56 26.84
C GLN A 50 -2.76 -13.62 27.17
N TYR A 51 -2.36 -14.45 28.13
CA TYR A 51 -0.96 -14.65 28.51
C TYR A 51 -0.12 -15.32 27.41
N ALA A 52 -0.76 -15.99 26.45
CA ALA A 52 -0.08 -16.73 25.37
C ALA A 52 -0.01 -15.95 24.05
N LEU A 53 -0.77 -14.86 23.87
CA LEU A 53 -0.87 -14.11 22.61
C LEU A 53 0.51 -13.73 22.06
N LYS A 54 1.38 -13.13 22.88
CA LYS A 54 2.74 -12.73 22.45
C LYS A 54 3.61 -13.91 22.06
N VAL A 55 3.48 -15.04 22.77
CA VAL A 55 4.27 -16.25 22.50
C VAL A 55 3.83 -16.87 21.17
N VAL A 56 2.53 -16.91 20.91
CA VAL A 56 1.98 -17.37 19.63
C VAL A 56 2.39 -16.43 18.50
N GLN A 57 2.26 -15.12 18.68
CA GLN A 57 2.70 -14.15 17.68
C GLN A 57 4.18 -14.28 17.34
N ASN A 58 5.04 -14.41 18.35
CA ASN A 58 6.47 -14.66 18.15
C ASN A 58 6.72 -15.97 17.40
N LYS A 59 5.94 -17.01 17.68
CA LYS A 59 6.07 -18.29 16.97
C LYS A 59 5.67 -18.16 15.51
N LEU A 60 4.59 -17.42 15.19
CA LEU A 60 4.19 -17.12 13.81
C LEU A 60 5.24 -16.29 13.08
N THR A 61 5.82 -15.30 13.75
CA THR A 61 6.96 -14.53 13.21
C THR A 61 8.16 -15.43 12.88
N GLN A 62 8.46 -16.40 13.76
CA GLN A 62 9.53 -17.38 13.50
C GLN A 62 9.19 -18.30 12.31
N ILE A 63 7.93 -18.75 12.20
CA ILE A 63 7.45 -19.52 11.05
C ILE A 63 7.65 -18.71 9.76
N ALA A 64 7.17 -17.48 9.72
CA ALA A 64 7.30 -16.61 8.56
C ALA A 64 8.78 -16.38 8.19
N SER A 65 9.63 -16.03 9.17
CA SER A 65 11.04 -15.73 8.94
C SER A 65 11.84 -16.95 8.45
N LYS A 66 11.64 -18.11 9.06
CA LYS A 66 12.35 -19.34 8.67
C LYS A 66 11.95 -19.86 7.29
N ASN A 67 10.74 -19.55 6.85
CA ASN A 67 10.24 -19.93 5.53
C ASN A 67 10.41 -18.82 4.48
N GLY A 68 11.25 -17.82 4.75
CA GLY A 68 11.61 -16.79 3.79
C GLY A 68 10.50 -15.78 3.47
N VAL A 69 9.44 -15.73 4.26
CA VAL A 69 8.31 -14.78 4.12
C VAL A 69 8.19 -13.81 5.29
N GLY A 70 9.14 -13.83 6.23
CA GLY A 70 9.22 -12.88 7.32
C GLY A 70 9.92 -11.61 6.88
N GLY A 71 9.48 -10.47 7.39
CA GLY A 71 10.10 -9.16 7.17
C GLY A 71 9.28 -8.06 7.82
N ASN A 72 9.88 -6.88 7.92
CA ASN A 72 9.15 -5.66 8.24
C ASN A 72 8.69 -5.04 6.92
N SER A 73 7.47 -5.34 6.51
CA SER A 73 6.81 -4.57 5.46
C SER A 73 6.18 -3.34 6.09
N LEU A 74 6.36 -2.18 5.46
CA LEU A 74 5.59 -0.97 5.77
C LEU A 74 4.10 -1.20 5.48
N ASP A 75 3.82 -2.10 4.54
CA ASP A 75 2.49 -2.57 4.19
C ASP A 75 2.26 -3.95 4.79
N GLN A 76 1.55 -4.00 5.94
CA GLN A 76 1.21 -5.24 6.64
C GLN A 76 -0.02 -5.93 6.00
N ARG A 77 -0.04 -5.99 4.70
CA ARG A 77 -1.19 -6.47 3.93
C ARG A 77 -1.46 -7.95 4.11
N PHE A 78 -0.44 -8.78 3.88
CA PHE A 78 -0.59 -10.22 4.04
C PHE A 78 -0.30 -10.63 5.46
N VAL A 79 -1.21 -11.41 6.05
CA VAL A 79 -1.12 -11.82 7.43
C VAL A 79 -1.07 -13.32 7.58
N ILE A 80 -0.29 -13.78 8.56
CA ILE A 80 -0.33 -15.12 9.09
C ILE A 80 -0.89 -15.05 10.50
N THR A 81 -1.96 -15.83 10.75
CA THR A 81 -2.59 -15.94 12.06
C THR A 81 -2.76 -17.39 12.44
N ALA A 82 -3.08 -17.67 13.70
CA ALA A 82 -3.31 -19.01 14.17
C ALA A 82 -4.55 -19.09 15.05
N ASN A 83 -5.19 -20.27 15.00
CA ASN A 83 -6.10 -20.73 16.03
C ASN A 83 -5.46 -21.94 16.71
N ILE A 84 -5.60 -22.05 18.03
CA ILE A 84 -5.04 -23.14 18.81
C ILE A 84 -6.15 -23.74 19.67
N LEU A 85 -6.52 -24.98 19.33
CA LEU A 85 -7.51 -25.74 20.07
C LEU A 85 -6.83 -26.61 21.14
N GLU A 86 -7.30 -26.52 22.37
CA GLU A 86 -6.93 -27.47 23.43
C GLU A 86 -7.70 -28.77 23.23
N MET A 87 -6.96 -29.88 23.03
CA MET A 87 -7.54 -31.20 22.79
C MET A 87 -7.70 -32.01 24.08
N THR A 88 -6.64 -32.01 24.88
CA THR A 88 -6.63 -32.73 26.16
C THR A 88 -5.89 -31.97 27.24
N ARG A 89 -6.34 -32.19 28.49
CA ARG A 89 -5.74 -31.64 29.69
C ARG A 89 -5.66 -32.76 30.74
N ASP A 90 -4.46 -33.18 31.08
CA ASP A 90 -4.19 -34.27 31.99
C ASP A 90 -3.30 -33.80 33.14
N ILE A 91 -3.45 -34.39 34.31
CA ILE A 91 -2.55 -34.20 35.45
C ILE A 91 -1.60 -35.38 35.50
N THR A 92 -0.29 -35.11 35.48
CA THR A 92 0.71 -36.19 35.54
C THR A 92 0.87 -36.69 36.97
N PRO A 93 1.05 -38.01 37.17
CA PRO A 93 1.27 -38.61 38.49
C PRO A 93 2.72 -38.44 38.97
N THR A 94 3.26 -37.22 38.86
CA THR A 94 4.62 -36.87 39.27
C THR A 94 4.62 -36.07 40.57
N THR A 95 5.76 -35.99 41.26
CA THR A 95 5.91 -35.16 42.48
C THR A 95 6.95 -34.09 42.21
N PRO A 96 6.56 -32.78 42.05
CA PRO A 96 5.17 -32.28 42.12
C PRO A 96 4.32 -32.73 40.90
N ALA A 97 3.00 -32.74 41.08
CA ALA A 97 2.07 -32.97 39.99
C ALA A 97 2.17 -31.86 38.93
N MET A 98 2.14 -32.22 37.67
CA MET A 98 2.24 -31.26 36.54
C MET A 98 1.02 -31.38 35.64
N ILE A 99 0.70 -30.31 34.95
CA ILE A 99 -0.35 -30.27 33.95
C ILE A 99 0.26 -30.59 32.58
N ALA A 100 -0.31 -31.55 31.87
CA ALA A 100 0.03 -31.88 30.48
C ALA A 100 -1.11 -31.45 29.56
N LEU A 101 -0.80 -30.59 28.59
CA LEU A 101 -1.74 -30.11 27.57
C LEU A 101 -1.38 -30.65 26.20
N THR A 102 -2.38 -31.04 25.43
CA THR A 102 -2.23 -31.32 24.00
C THR A 102 -2.98 -30.23 23.23
N LEU A 103 -2.27 -29.50 22.39
CA LEU A 103 -2.81 -28.42 21.56
C LEU A 103 -2.81 -28.82 20.09
N SER A 104 -3.86 -28.43 19.37
CA SER A 104 -3.99 -28.57 17.91
C SER A 104 -3.95 -27.21 17.27
N PRO A 105 -2.80 -26.77 16.75
CA PRO A 105 -2.68 -25.47 16.09
C PRO A 105 -3.09 -25.56 14.63
N THR A 106 -3.81 -24.54 14.17
CA THR A 106 -4.14 -24.29 12.74
C THR A 106 -3.64 -22.91 12.38
N ILE A 107 -2.91 -22.81 11.29
CA ILE A 107 -2.47 -21.52 10.75
C ILE A 107 -3.32 -21.11 9.55
N TYR A 108 -3.47 -19.80 9.37
CA TYR A 108 -4.23 -19.18 8.30
C TYR A 108 -3.37 -18.10 7.65
N ILE A 109 -3.42 -18.02 6.33
CA ILE A 109 -2.76 -16.98 5.54
C ILE A 109 -3.83 -16.23 4.76
N GLY A 110 -3.91 -14.92 4.94
CA GLY A 110 -4.93 -14.09 4.31
C GLY A 110 -4.43 -12.70 3.93
N ASP A 111 -5.27 -11.98 3.21
CA ASP A 111 -5.08 -10.59 2.86
C ASP A 111 -5.93 -9.71 3.78
N ALA A 112 -5.28 -8.85 4.52
CA ALA A 112 -5.92 -7.97 5.46
C ALA A 112 -6.75 -6.87 4.79
N ILE A 113 -6.47 -6.52 3.53
CA ILE A 113 -7.21 -5.50 2.76
C ILE A 113 -8.48 -6.08 2.14
N SER A 114 -8.34 -7.19 1.39
CA SER A 114 -9.50 -7.82 0.74
C SER A 114 -10.33 -8.69 1.68
N GLY A 115 -9.73 -9.15 2.79
CA GLY A 115 -10.33 -10.12 3.71
C GLY A 115 -10.34 -11.55 3.18
N GLU A 116 -9.63 -11.82 2.09
CA GLU A 116 -9.55 -13.15 1.48
C GLU A 116 -8.64 -14.09 2.28
N LEU A 117 -9.06 -15.35 2.40
CA LEU A 117 -8.28 -16.41 3.00
C LEU A 117 -7.65 -17.28 1.91
N TYR A 118 -6.33 -17.27 1.83
CA TYR A 118 -5.60 -18.01 0.80
C TYR A 118 -5.22 -19.41 1.21
N ALA A 119 -4.81 -19.62 2.47
CA ALA A 119 -4.44 -20.93 2.95
C ALA A 119 -4.86 -21.16 4.40
N SER A 120 -5.23 -22.40 4.71
CA SER A 120 -5.58 -22.86 6.05
C SER A 120 -5.01 -24.26 6.27
N CYS A 121 -4.13 -24.41 7.25
CA CYS A 121 -3.40 -25.65 7.46
C CYS A 121 -3.39 -26.04 8.93
N GLN A 122 -3.83 -27.24 9.20
CA GLN A 122 -3.71 -27.84 10.52
C GLN A 122 -2.29 -28.39 10.72
N LEU A 123 -1.65 -27.98 11.80
CA LEU A 123 -0.33 -28.48 12.18
C LEU A 123 -0.48 -29.75 13.05
N PRO A 124 0.58 -30.54 13.14
CA PRO A 124 0.61 -31.67 14.09
C PRO A 124 0.34 -31.18 15.51
N ASN A 125 -0.40 -32.01 16.27
CA ASN A 125 -0.66 -31.75 17.67
C ASN A 125 0.64 -31.59 18.44
N VAL A 126 0.69 -30.62 19.33
CA VAL A 126 1.84 -30.37 20.20
C VAL A 126 1.48 -30.56 21.65
N LYS A 127 2.42 -31.14 22.41
CA LYS A 127 2.26 -31.35 23.84
C LYS A 127 3.14 -30.39 24.63
N GLY A 128 2.63 -29.93 25.76
CA GLY A 128 3.36 -29.13 26.72
C GLY A 128 3.05 -29.57 28.15
N VAL A 129 4.07 -29.59 28.98
CA VAL A 129 3.95 -29.95 30.41
C VAL A 129 4.47 -28.75 31.21
N GLY A 130 3.79 -28.44 32.31
CA GLY A 130 4.17 -27.37 33.20
C GLY A 130 3.57 -27.51 34.59
N GLU A 131 4.14 -26.82 35.58
CA GLU A 131 3.65 -26.77 36.95
C GLU A 131 2.24 -26.17 37.09
N ASN A 132 1.85 -25.39 36.09
CA ASN A 132 0.52 -24.80 35.95
C ASN A 132 0.13 -24.73 34.47
N GLU A 133 -1.14 -24.43 34.24
CA GLU A 133 -1.72 -24.34 32.90
C GLU A 133 -0.98 -23.38 31.98
N THR A 134 -0.65 -22.19 32.49
CA THR A 134 0.09 -21.16 31.74
C THR A 134 1.44 -21.70 31.24
N LYS A 135 2.22 -22.31 32.12
CA LYS A 135 3.52 -22.91 31.75
C LYS A 135 3.34 -24.07 30.78
N ALA A 136 2.37 -24.96 31.00
CA ALA A 136 2.07 -26.07 30.12
C ALA A 136 1.69 -25.57 28.70
N TYR A 137 0.80 -24.59 28.61
CA TYR A 137 0.39 -23.98 27.34
C TYR A 137 1.56 -23.33 26.61
N MET A 138 2.32 -22.49 27.30
CA MET A 138 3.50 -21.83 26.72
C MET A 138 4.55 -22.81 26.21
N ASN A 139 4.76 -23.93 26.94
CA ASN A 139 5.67 -24.99 26.54
C ASN A 139 5.15 -25.73 25.30
N ALA A 140 3.84 -26.01 25.23
CA ALA A 140 3.24 -26.59 24.03
C ALA A 140 3.40 -25.69 22.80
N VAL A 141 3.13 -24.38 22.91
CA VAL A 141 3.33 -23.43 21.81
C VAL A 141 4.80 -23.37 21.37
N LYS A 142 5.76 -23.42 22.30
CA LYS A 142 7.19 -23.47 21.97
C LYS A 142 7.56 -24.73 21.17
N ASN A 143 6.87 -25.84 21.40
CA ASN A 143 7.10 -27.11 20.71
C ASN A 143 6.52 -27.15 19.28
N ILE A 144 5.80 -26.15 18.83
CA ILE A 144 5.38 -26.03 17.42
C ILE A 144 6.63 -26.02 16.53
N ASN A 145 6.74 -26.99 15.63
CA ASN A 145 7.85 -27.06 14.69
C ASN A 145 7.65 -26.07 13.54
N THR A 146 8.55 -25.10 13.46
CA THR A 146 8.48 -24.00 12.46
C THR A 146 8.85 -24.42 11.04
N ASN A 147 9.50 -25.59 10.87
CA ASN A 147 9.95 -26.14 9.59
C ASN A 147 9.26 -27.47 9.27
N ASN A 148 8.08 -27.72 9.85
CA ASN A 148 7.29 -28.89 9.50
C ASN A 148 6.89 -28.84 8.02
N ALA A 149 6.84 -29.98 7.35
CA ALA A 149 6.45 -30.09 5.95
C ALA A 149 5.08 -29.44 5.68
N SER A 150 4.12 -29.62 6.59
CA SER A 150 2.79 -28.96 6.48
C SER A 150 2.86 -27.44 6.56
N VAL A 151 3.79 -26.87 7.35
CA VAL A 151 4.01 -25.42 7.41
C VAL A 151 4.58 -24.91 6.09
N VAL A 152 5.61 -25.57 5.57
CA VAL A 152 6.26 -25.20 4.30
C VAL A 152 5.26 -25.28 3.15
N GLN A 153 4.49 -26.35 3.07
CA GLN A 153 3.46 -26.53 2.06
C GLN A 153 2.40 -25.43 2.16
N CYS A 154 1.91 -25.13 3.35
CA CYS A 154 0.91 -24.09 3.60
C CYS A 154 1.36 -22.72 3.10
N ILE A 155 2.60 -22.36 3.41
CA ILE A 155 3.16 -21.08 2.99
C ILE A 155 3.30 -21.00 1.46
N ASN A 156 3.72 -22.10 0.84
CA ASN A 156 3.84 -22.14 -0.62
C ASN A 156 2.47 -22.07 -1.30
N GLU A 157 1.47 -22.81 -0.82
CA GLU A 157 0.10 -22.73 -1.31
C GLU A 157 -0.47 -21.31 -1.13
N GLY A 158 -0.21 -20.67 0.03
CA GLY A 158 -0.61 -19.30 0.28
C GLY A 158 -0.01 -18.34 -0.72
N LYS A 159 1.30 -18.44 -1.01
CA LYS A 159 1.99 -17.61 -2.01
C LYS A 159 1.39 -17.76 -3.40
N GLU A 160 1.21 -19.02 -3.84
CA GLU A 160 0.66 -19.31 -5.17
C GLU A 160 -0.76 -18.77 -5.33
N LYS A 161 -1.60 -18.96 -4.31
CA LYS A 161 -2.97 -18.46 -4.34
C LYS A 161 -3.06 -16.93 -4.29
N ILE A 162 -2.18 -16.25 -3.54
CA ILE A 162 -2.08 -14.78 -3.57
C ILE A 162 -1.79 -14.31 -4.99
N ILE A 163 -0.76 -14.86 -5.64
CA ILE A 163 -0.37 -14.47 -6.99
C ILE A 163 -1.50 -14.76 -7.99
N ALA A 164 -2.09 -15.95 -7.93
CA ALA A 164 -3.17 -16.36 -8.81
C ALA A 164 -4.41 -15.45 -8.66
N TYR A 165 -4.78 -15.11 -7.42
CA TYR A 165 -5.91 -14.23 -7.12
C TYR A 165 -5.74 -12.86 -7.79
N TYR A 166 -4.63 -12.16 -7.52
CA TYR A 166 -4.44 -10.81 -8.08
C TYR A 166 -4.29 -10.83 -9.61
N ASN A 167 -3.63 -11.83 -10.17
CA ASN A 167 -3.53 -11.97 -11.63
C ASN A 167 -4.91 -12.23 -12.28
N SER A 168 -5.81 -12.93 -11.59
CA SER A 168 -7.17 -13.16 -12.09
C SER A 168 -8.10 -11.96 -11.89
N GLN A 169 -7.88 -11.14 -10.86
CA GLN A 169 -8.75 -10.03 -10.50
C GLN A 169 -8.33 -8.69 -11.11
N ILE A 170 -7.16 -8.61 -11.75
CA ILE A 170 -6.61 -7.32 -12.20
C ILE A 170 -7.55 -6.56 -13.14
N ASP A 171 -8.17 -7.24 -14.07
CA ASP A 171 -9.03 -6.59 -15.07
C ASP A 171 -10.32 -6.05 -14.41
N PHE A 172 -10.82 -6.71 -13.37
CA PHE A 172 -11.93 -6.24 -12.55
C PHE A 172 -11.53 -5.01 -11.70
N ILE A 173 -10.36 -5.07 -11.04
CA ILE A 173 -9.82 -3.94 -10.26
C ILE A 173 -9.65 -2.71 -11.14
N ILE A 174 -9.15 -2.89 -12.37
CA ILE A 174 -9.00 -1.81 -13.36
C ILE A 174 -10.37 -1.24 -13.74
N ALA A 175 -11.35 -2.09 -14.03
CA ALA A 175 -12.70 -1.64 -14.40
C ALA A 175 -13.37 -0.83 -13.27
N GLU A 176 -13.21 -1.24 -12.02
CA GLU A 176 -13.71 -0.48 -10.87
C GLU A 176 -12.99 0.88 -10.71
N ALA A 177 -11.67 0.90 -10.86
CA ALA A 177 -10.89 2.14 -10.82
C ALA A 177 -11.29 3.10 -11.95
N GLU A 178 -11.51 2.59 -13.16
CA GLU A 178 -12.00 3.40 -14.27
C GLU A 178 -13.42 3.95 -14.01
N SER A 179 -14.28 3.18 -13.33
CA SER A 179 -15.60 3.65 -12.91
C SER A 179 -15.49 4.80 -11.89
N LEU A 180 -14.62 4.67 -10.89
CA LEU A 180 -14.35 5.74 -9.91
C LEU A 180 -13.79 7.00 -10.60
N ALA A 181 -12.85 6.84 -11.51
CA ALA A 181 -12.30 7.96 -12.27
C ALA A 181 -13.38 8.69 -13.11
N LYS A 182 -14.31 7.95 -13.74
CA LYS A 182 -15.45 8.52 -14.45
C LYS A 182 -16.41 9.29 -13.55
N SER A 183 -16.52 8.89 -12.27
CA SER A 183 -17.30 9.61 -11.25
C SER A 183 -16.55 10.81 -10.66
N GLY A 184 -15.29 11.05 -11.06
CA GLY A 184 -14.46 12.13 -10.54
C GLY A 184 -13.67 11.78 -9.28
N GLU A 185 -13.77 10.54 -8.81
CA GLU A 185 -13.11 10.02 -7.59
C GLU A 185 -11.70 9.49 -7.93
N TYR A 186 -10.87 10.38 -8.47
CA TYR A 186 -9.54 10.00 -9.00
C TYR A 186 -8.59 9.45 -7.93
N ASP A 187 -8.62 10.02 -6.72
CA ASP A 187 -7.73 9.59 -5.63
C ASP A 187 -8.08 8.18 -5.14
N GLU A 188 -9.38 7.87 -5.06
CA GLU A 188 -9.85 6.52 -4.74
C GLU A 188 -9.53 5.51 -5.84
N ALA A 189 -9.68 5.93 -7.11
CA ALA A 189 -9.29 5.11 -8.25
C ALA A 189 -7.79 4.75 -8.21
N MET A 190 -6.93 5.74 -7.97
CA MET A 190 -5.49 5.53 -7.84
C MET A 190 -5.14 4.68 -6.63
N ALA A 191 -5.78 4.91 -5.47
CA ALA A 191 -5.56 4.11 -4.27
C ALA A 191 -5.95 2.64 -4.48
N LYS A 192 -7.04 2.38 -5.21
CA LYS A 192 -7.47 1.02 -5.56
C LYS A 192 -6.46 0.29 -6.45
N LEU A 193 -5.91 0.96 -7.46
CA LEU A 193 -4.87 0.42 -8.33
C LEU A 193 -3.54 0.22 -7.57
N ALA A 194 -3.16 1.17 -6.71
CA ALA A 194 -1.95 1.09 -5.89
C ALA A 194 -2.02 -0.04 -4.84
N ALA A 195 -3.24 -0.52 -4.53
CA ALA A 195 -3.44 -1.65 -3.65
C ALA A 195 -3.06 -3.02 -4.28
N VAL A 196 -2.70 -3.09 -5.56
CA VAL A 196 -2.22 -4.33 -6.20
C VAL A 196 -0.79 -4.61 -5.73
N PRO A 197 -0.50 -5.83 -5.19
CA PRO A 197 0.82 -6.13 -4.63
C PRO A 197 1.89 -6.23 -5.73
N GLN A 198 3.08 -5.69 -5.45
CA GLN A 198 4.24 -5.75 -6.38
C GLN A 198 4.69 -7.17 -6.70
N VAL A 199 4.47 -8.12 -5.80
CA VAL A 199 4.80 -9.54 -6.02
C VAL A 199 4.02 -10.15 -7.18
N CYS A 200 2.82 -9.65 -7.47
CA CYS A 200 1.99 -10.06 -8.60
C CYS A 200 2.41 -9.26 -9.86
N LYS A 201 3.60 -9.54 -10.38
CA LYS A 201 4.28 -8.71 -11.39
C LYS A 201 3.38 -8.30 -12.56
N ASP A 202 2.65 -9.23 -13.17
CA ASP A 202 1.81 -8.97 -14.34
C ASP A 202 0.63 -8.06 -13.99
N ALA A 203 -0.06 -8.35 -12.88
CA ALA A 203 -1.14 -7.53 -12.36
C ALA A 203 -0.65 -6.14 -11.95
N TYR A 204 0.50 -6.08 -11.27
CA TYR A 204 1.09 -4.84 -10.80
C TYR A 204 1.49 -3.90 -11.95
N VAL A 205 2.13 -4.41 -13.00
CA VAL A 205 2.50 -3.62 -14.18
C VAL A 205 1.27 -3.02 -14.85
N LYS A 206 0.19 -3.80 -15.01
CA LYS A 206 -1.09 -3.30 -15.54
C LYS A 206 -1.68 -2.20 -14.63
N ALA A 207 -1.67 -2.40 -13.32
CA ALA A 207 -2.21 -1.44 -12.36
C ALA A 207 -1.43 -0.12 -12.38
N VAL A 208 -0.09 -0.19 -12.36
CA VAL A 208 0.78 1.01 -12.41
C VAL A 208 0.58 1.79 -13.70
N GLY A 209 0.47 1.10 -14.84
CA GLY A 209 0.15 1.75 -16.12
C GLY A 209 -1.17 2.54 -16.03
N LYS A 210 -2.19 1.95 -15.43
CA LYS A 210 -3.50 2.62 -15.25
C LYS A 210 -3.49 3.76 -14.24
N ILE A 211 -2.64 3.72 -13.22
CA ILE A 211 -2.45 4.87 -12.30
C ILE A 211 -2.02 6.11 -13.09
N GLY A 212 -1.08 5.94 -14.04
CA GLY A 212 -0.65 7.02 -14.92
C GLY A 212 -1.80 7.62 -15.74
N ASP A 213 -2.64 6.76 -16.32
CA ASP A 213 -3.81 7.18 -17.11
C ASP A 213 -4.82 7.97 -16.25
N VAL A 214 -5.13 7.48 -15.04
CA VAL A 214 -6.07 8.13 -14.12
C VAL A 214 -5.52 9.47 -13.63
N TYR A 215 -4.23 9.51 -13.31
CA TYR A 215 -3.56 10.76 -12.93
C TYR A 215 -3.60 11.78 -14.06
N GLN A 216 -3.34 11.36 -15.31
CA GLN A 216 -3.42 12.25 -16.46
C GLN A 216 -4.84 12.81 -16.64
N GLN A 217 -5.89 11.99 -16.45
CA GLN A 217 -7.28 12.46 -16.52
C GLN A 217 -7.57 13.52 -15.43
N LYS A 218 -7.08 13.31 -14.21
CA LYS A 218 -7.25 14.25 -13.10
C LYS A 218 -6.63 15.61 -13.44
N ILE A 219 -5.35 15.63 -13.83
CA ILE A 219 -4.66 16.89 -14.13
C ILE A 219 -5.21 17.58 -15.38
N ASP A 220 -5.72 16.81 -16.35
CA ASP A 220 -6.37 17.38 -17.54
C ASP A 220 -7.68 18.10 -17.17
N LEU A 221 -8.52 17.46 -16.32
CA LEU A 221 -9.77 18.07 -15.85
C LEU A 221 -9.53 19.32 -15.02
N GLU A 222 -8.60 19.26 -14.08
CA GLU A 222 -8.20 20.42 -13.25
C GLU A 222 -7.64 21.55 -14.10
N GLY A 223 -6.78 21.20 -15.06
CA GLY A 223 -6.18 22.15 -15.99
C GLY A 223 -7.22 22.82 -16.88
N ASP A 224 -8.16 22.08 -17.45
CA ASP A 224 -9.24 22.64 -18.24
C ASP A 224 -10.16 23.57 -17.40
N LYS A 225 -10.41 23.22 -16.13
CA LYS A 225 -11.17 24.09 -15.21
C LYS A 225 -10.47 25.43 -15.01
N TYR A 226 -9.20 25.44 -14.63
CA TYR A 226 -8.42 26.66 -14.43
C TYR A 226 -8.29 27.49 -15.72
N TYR A 227 -8.05 26.81 -16.84
CA TYR A 227 -8.00 27.47 -18.14
C TYR A 227 -9.31 28.17 -18.51
N ASN A 228 -10.45 27.46 -18.36
CA ASN A 228 -11.75 28.01 -18.69
C ASN A 228 -12.10 29.23 -17.82
N GLU A 229 -11.79 29.16 -16.52
CA GLU A 229 -11.97 30.26 -15.57
C GLU A 229 -11.08 31.46 -15.94
N ALA A 230 -9.80 31.22 -16.23
CA ALA A 230 -8.87 32.24 -16.68
C ALA A 230 -9.31 32.89 -17.99
N ASN A 231 -9.76 32.10 -18.97
CA ASN A 231 -10.25 32.59 -20.25
C ASN A 231 -11.53 33.40 -20.11
N ALA A 232 -12.47 32.97 -19.26
CA ALA A 232 -13.68 33.71 -18.95
C ALA A 232 -13.35 35.09 -18.29
N GLN A 233 -12.43 35.07 -17.32
CA GLN A 233 -11.97 36.28 -16.64
C GLN A 233 -11.32 37.30 -17.61
N TRP A 234 -10.47 36.81 -18.54
CA TRP A 234 -9.82 37.60 -19.55
C TRP A 234 -10.80 38.23 -20.55
N ASN A 235 -11.81 37.44 -20.96
CA ASN A 235 -12.82 37.92 -21.93
C ASN A 235 -13.82 38.91 -21.32
N THR A 236 -14.02 38.85 -19.99
CA THR A 236 -14.95 39.75 -19.29
C THR A 236 -14.38 41.17 -19.14
N ALA A 237 -13.11 41.29 -18.78
CA ALA A 237 -12.45 42.59 -18.58
C ALA A 237 -10.94 42.45 -18.83
N LYS A 238 -10.43 43.19 -19.80
CA LYS A 238 -9.00 43.25 -20.15
C LYS A 238 -8.28 44.32 -19.32
N THR A 239 -8.44 44.23 -17.98
CA THR A 239 -7.82 45.15 -17.02
C THR A 239 -6.56 44.52 -16.41
N GLU A 240 -5.72 45.33 -15.75
CA GLU A 240 -4.53 44.86 -15.05
C GLU A 240 -4.88 43.88 -13.91
N GLU A 241 -5.98 44.15 -13.20
CA GLU A 241 -6.50 43.27 -12.17
C GLU A 241 -6.96 41.92 -12.74
N SER A 242 -7.64 41.93 -13.88
CA SER A 242 -8.05 40.71 -14.59
C SER A 242 -6.84 39.94 -15.09
N ALA A 243 -5.83 40.60 -15.62
CA ALA A 243 -4.59 39.94 -16.03
C ALA A 243 -3.87 39.26 -14.87
N ALA A 244 -3.82 39.90 -13.69
CA ALA A 244 -3.22 39.28 -12.49
C ALA A 244 -3.96 38.00 -12.06
N LYS A 245 -5.30 38.02 -12.08
CA LYS A 245 -6.11 36.81 -11.78
C LYS A 245 -5.92 35.71 -12.82
N VAL A 246 -5.84 36.04 -14.09
CA VAL A 246 -5.54 35.11 -15.19
C VAL A 246 -4.20 34.43 -14.94
N VAL A 247 -3.18 35.20 -14.58
CA VAL A 247 -1.84 34.70 -14.27
C VAL A 247 -1.89 33.71 -13.10
N GLU A 248 -2.58 34.05 -12.02
CA GLU A 248 -2.75 33.22 -10.85
C GLU A 248 -3.42 31.87 -11.22
N LEU A 249 -4.52 31.90 -11.96
CA LEU A 249 -5.24 30.72 -12.41
C LEU A 249 -4.38 29.84 -13.33
N LEU A 250 -3.68 30.45 -14.30
CA LEU A 250 -2.82 29.71 -15.22
C LEU A 250 -1.59 29.11 -14.52
N SER A 251 -1.10 29.73 -13.44
CA SER A 251 0.00 29.20 -12.64
C SER A 251 -0.39 27.92 -11.88
N SER A 252 -1.68 27.71 -11.65
CA SER A 252 -2.22 26.50 -11.00
C SER A 252 -2.35 25.31 -11.95
N ILE A 253 -2.17 25.50 -13.27
CA ILE A 253 -2.26 24.44 -14.27
C ILE A 253 -1.01 23.56 -14.20
N ASN A 254 -1.22 22.25 -14.04
CA ASN A 254 -0.13 21.29 -14.10
C ASN A 254 0.51 21.31 -15.52
N PRO A 255 1.84 21.45 -15.64
CA PRO A 255 2.52 21.50 -16.94
C PRO A 255 2.35 20.25 -17.79
N LEU A 256 2.01 19.10 -17.19
CA LEU A 256 1.71 17.85 -17.90
C LEU A 256 0.26 17.78 -18.40
N SER A 257 -0.61 18.72 -18.02
CA SER A 257 -1.99 18.80 -18.49
C SER A 257 -2.05 19.27 -19.96
N LYS A 258 -3.02 18.75 -20.69
CA LYS A 258 -3.34 19.23 -22.06
C LYS A 258 -3.72 20.72 -22.10
N ALA A 259 -4.23 21.24 -20.98
CA ALA A 259 -4.54 22.66 -20.85
C ALA A 259 -3.29 23.56 -20.85
N ALA A 260 -2.10 23.02 -20.57
CA ALA A 260 -0.86 23.80 -20.51
C ALA A 260 -0.54 24.51 -21.83
N GLU A 261 -0.80 23.89 -22.99
CA GLU A 261 -0.61 24.51 -24.29
C GLU A 261 -1.64 25.63 -24.58
N LYS A 262 -2.91 25.41 -24.18
CA LYS A 262 -3.94 26.42 -24.23
C LYS A 262 -3.60 27.60 -23.31
N ALA A 263 -3.05 27.33 -22.14
CA ALA A 263 -2.61 28.33 -21.18
C ALA A 263 -1.51 29.23 -21.78
N LYS A 264 -0.50 28.66 -22.45
CA LYS A 264 0.54 29.40 -23.16
C LYS A 264 -0.06 30.33 -24.22
N THR A 265 -1.05 29.86 -24.97
CA THR A 265 -1.75 30.64 -25.98
C THR A 265 -2.51 31.81 -25.36
N LEU A 266 -3.17 31.60 -24.24
CA LEU A 266 -3.87 32.65 -23.51
C LEU A 266 -2.90 33.70 -22.94
N VAL A 267 -1.77 33.23 -22.36
CA VAL A 267 -0.68 34.14 -21.91
C VAL A 267 -0.20 34.98 -23.05
N ALA A 268 0.10 34.40 -24.21
CA ALA A 268 0.53 35.15 -25.40
C ALA A 268 -0.51 36.20 -25.85
N SER A 269 -1.79 35.86 -25.72
CA SER A 269 -2.88 36.83 -26.01
C SER A 269 -2.91 37.97 -25.01
N VAL A 270 -2.68 37.71 -23.72
CA VAL A 270 -2.56 38.73 -22.67
C VAL A 270 -1.33 39.61 -22.90
N GLU A 271 -0.19 38.97 -23.19
CA GLU A 271 1.06 39.66 -23.50
C GLU A 271 0.91 40.61 -24.70
N SER A 272 0.33 40.14 -25.81
CA SER A 272 0.09 40.91 -27.00
C SER A 272 -0.74 42.18 -26.74
N HIS A 273 -1.75 42.05 -25.87
CA HIS A 273 -2.62 43.16 -25.50
C HIS A 273 -1.87 44.25 -24.72
N TYR A 274 -0.95 43.88 -23.84
CA TYR A 274 -0.19 44.82 -23.02
C TYR A 274 1.12 45.30 -23.67
N ALA A 275 1.66 44.56 -24.65
CA ALA A 275 2.83 44.96 -25.40
C ALA A 275 2.58 46.29 -26.19
N GLU A 276 1.35 46.53 -26.61
CA GLU A 276 0.94 47.78 -27.23
C GLU A 276 0.89 48.98 -26.26
N LEU A 277 0.71 48.70 -24.95
CA LEU A 277 0.49 49.73 -23.94
C LEU A 277 1.75 50.19 -23.19
N GLU A 278 2.69 49.32 -22.94
CA GLU A 278 3.94 49.63 -22.19
C GLU A 278 5.06 48.59 -22.48
N ALA A 279 5.64 48.63 -23.65
CA ALA A 279 6.43 47.54 -24.20
C ALA A 279 7.69 47.10 -23.41
N ARG A 280 8.38 48.00 -22.74
CA ARG A 280 9.71 47.65 -22.20
C ARG A 280 9.72 47.13 -20.75
N ARG A 281 8.87 47.60 -19.91
CA ARG A 281 8.92 47.30 -18.49
C ARG A 281 8.25 45.94 -18.17
N ARG A 282 7.13 45.66 -18.84
CA ARG A 282 6.39 44.41 -18.64
C ARG A 282 7.04 43.22 -19.32
N GLU A 283 7.74 43.42 -20.44
CA GLU A 283 8.45 42.31 -21.09
C GLU A 283 9.49 41.64 -20.17
N LEU A 284 10.18 42.42 -19.32
CA LEU A 284 11.12 41.88 -18.35
C LEU A 284 10.43 41.23 -17.15
N GLU A 285 9.31 41.77 -16.69
CA GLU A 285 8.50 41.20 -15.61
C GLU A 285 7.78 39.94 -16.09
N GLU A 286 7.28 39.93 -17.32
CA GLU A 286 6.64 38.75 -17.92
C GLU A 286 7.63 37.60 -18.16
N ARG A 287 8.87 37.91 -18.58
CA ARG A 287 9.91 36.92 -18.72
C ARG A 287 10.34 36.32 -17.36
N LYS A 288 10.44 37.15 -16.33
CA LYS A 288 10.69 36.71 -14.97
C LYS A 288 9.55 35.84 -14.46
N TRP A 289 8.33 36.28 -14.68
CA TRP A 289 7.14 35.56 -14.28
C TRP A 289 7.01 34.20 -14.98
N ALA A 290 7.24 34.14 -16.29
CA ALA A 290 7.23 32.89 -17.04
C ALA A 290 8.28 31.87 -16.50
N PHE A 291 9.46 32.40 -16.12
CA PHE A 291 10.53 31.58 -15.55
C PHE A 291 10.18 31.09 -14.15
N GLU A 292 9.66 31.97 -13.28
CA GLU A 292 9.23 31.60 -11.91
C GLU A 292 8.04 30.63 -11.95
N MET A 293 7.12 30.82 -12.90
CA MET A 293 5.99 29.93 -13.11
C MET A 293 6.42 28.54 -13.59
N GLN A 294 7.45 28.46 -14.43
CA GLN A 294 7.98 27.19 -14.86
C GLN A 294 8.64 26.45 -13.68
N GLN A 295 9.46 27.18 -12.90
CA GLN A 295 10.06 26.59 -11.67
C GLN A 295 8.99 26.18 -10.67
N TYR A 296 7.98 27.04 -10.44
CA TYR A 296 6.87 26.72 -9.53
C TYR A 296 6.05 25.52 -10.01
N LYS A 297 5.82 25.40 -11.32
CA LYS A 297 5.12 24.27 -11.93
C LYS A 297 5.90 22.97 -11.77
N ASP A 298 7.21 23.03 -12.02
CA ASP A 298 8.08 21.88 -11.88
C ASP A 298 8.16 21.42 -10.42
N GLU A 299 8.24 22.37 -9.49
CA GLU A 299 8.24 22.09 -8.05
C GLU A 299 6.87 21.61 -7.55
N GLN A 300 5.78 22.20 -8.01
CA GLN A 300 4.41 21.76 -7.71
C GLN A 300 4.13 20.35 -8.28
N ALA A 301 4.53 20.11 -9.52
CA ALA A 301 4.39 18.78 -10.13
C ALA A 301 5.16 17.70 -9.34
N TYR A 302 6.35 18.06 -8.88
CA TYR A 302 7.16 17.19 -8.03
C TYR A 302 6.50 16.95 -6.67
N ARG A 303 6.06 18.02 -5.99
CA ARG A 303 5.37 17.92 -4.67
C ARG A 303 4.03 17.21 -4.77
N ASN A 304 3.22 17.50 -5.76
CA ASN A 304 1.93 16.84 -5.95
C ASN A 304 2.11 15.35 -6.25
N ARG A 305 3.12 14.98 -7.03
CA ARG A 305 3.46 13.57 -7.28
C ARG A 305 3.90 12.87 -5.99
N GLN A 306 4.77 13.52 -5.18
CA GLN A 306 5.16 12.97 -3.87
C GLN A 306 3.96 12.85 -2.92
N GLN A 307 3.16 13.91 -2.75
CA GLN A 307 1.99 13.86 -1.85
C GLN A 307 0.97 12.80 -2.26
N GLN A 308 0.79 12.57 -3.56
CA GLN A 308 -0.10 11.52 -4.03
C GLN A 308 0.46 10.12 -3.80
N MET A 309 1.77 9.94 -4.00
CA MET A 309 2.45 8.68 -3.66
C MET A 309 2.39 8.41 -2.15
N ASP A 310 2.68 9.43 -1.33
CA ASP A 310 2.62 9.35 0.13
C ASP A 310 1.17 9.13 0.61
N HIS A 311 0.19 9.79 -0.02
CA HIS A 311 -1.23 9.58 0.31
C HIS A 311 -1.70 8.18 -0.09
N ALA A 312 -1.32 7.71 -1.28
CA ALA A 312 -1.61 6.35 -1.71
C ALA A 312 -0.94 5.31 -0.78
N GLN A 313 0.31 5.55 -0.39
CA GLN A 313 1.03 4.71 0.58
C GLN A 313 0.37 4.77 1.97
N ASN A 314 0.02 5.97 2.46
CA ASN A 314 -0.65 6.14 3.76
C ASN A 314 -2.07 5.56 3.74
N MET A 315 -2.82 5.72 2.66
CA MET A 315 -4.15 5.11 2.52
C MET A 315 -4.06 3.59 2.38
N ALA A 316 -3.02 3.08 1.71
CA ALA A 316 -2.75 1.65 1.67
C ALA A 316 -2.37 1.13 3.06
N SER A 317 -1.53 1.86 3.81
CA SER A 317 -1.13 1.48 5.17
C SER A 317 -2.30 1.55 6.16
N ILE A 318 -3.13 2.61 6.13
CA ILE A 318 -4.33 2.73 6.96
C ILE A 318 -5.37 1.65 6.60
N LYS A 319 -5.57 1.38 5.30
CA LYS A 319 -6.45 0.28 4.86
C LYS A 319 -5.87 -1.07 5.25
N SER A 320 -4.55 -1.25 5.18
CA SER A 320 -3.88 -2.48 5.61
C SER A 320 -4.04 -2.71 7.11
N GLU A 321 -3.82 -1.70 7.95
CA GLU A 321 -4.02 -1.79 9.39
C GLU A 321 -5.48 -2.09 9.78
N ALA A 322 -6.43 -1.35 9.18
CA ALA A 322 -7.85 -1.55 9.42
C ALA A 322 -8.32 -2.92 8.94
N ALA A 323 -7.74 -3.42 7.88
CA ALA A 323 -8.13 -4.67 7.30
C ALA A 323 -7.36 -5.86 7.91
N VAL A 324 -6.13 -5.67 8.44
CA VAL A 324 -5.47 -6.64 9.32
C VAL A 324 -6.36 -6.92 10.53
N ALA A 325 -6.88 -5.88 11.18
CA ALA A 325 -7.82 -6.03 12.28
C ALA A 325 -9.10 -6.78 11.84
N LYS A 326 -9.63 -6.45 10.67
CA LYS A 326 -10.86 -7.07 10.13
C LYS A 326 -10.64 -8.52 9.66
N ALA A 327 -9.49 -8.83 9.07
CA ALA A 327 -9.15 -10.22 8.69
C ALA A 327 -8.87 -11.09 9.91
N ALA A 328 -8.18 -10.56 10.91
CA ALA A 328 -8.00 -11.23 12.20
C ALA A 328 -9.35 -11.50 12.87
N LEU A 329 -10.28 -10.52 12.85
CA LEU A 329 -11.64 -10.69 13.37
C LEU A 329 -12.40 -11.78 12.60
N ARG A 330 -12.31 -11.79 11.27
CA ARG A 330 -12.97 -12.82 10.43
C ARG A 330 -12.31 -14.20 10.58
N ALA A 331 -10.97 -14.27 10.69
CA ALA A 331 -10.26 -15.49 10.96
C ALA A 331 -10.69 -16.08 12.32
N THR A 332 -10.82 -15.25 13.36
CA THR A 332 -11.30 -15.69 14.68
C THR A 332 -12.79 -16.07 14.65
N GLN A 333 -13.63 -15.36 13.88
CA GLN A 333 -15.03 -15.76 13.66
C GLN A 333 -15.14 -17.08 12.88
N ALA A 334 -14.32 -17.28 11.85
CA ALA A 334 -14.28 -18.53 11.08
C ALA A 334 -13.79 -19.71 11.93
N THR A 335 -12.79 -19.45 12.80
CA THR A 335 -12.30 -20.48 13.74
C THR A 335 -13.31 -20.78 14.84
N ALA A 336 -14.03 -19.76 15.35
CA ALA A 336 -15.11 -19.95 16.31
C ALA A 336 -16.27 -20.75 15.69
N ALA A 337 -16.64 -20.48 14.43
CA ALA A 337 -17.64 -21.23 13.69
C ALA A 337 -17.20 -22.69 13.42
N ALA A 338 -15.92 -22.88 13.07
CA ALA A 338 -15.35 -24.21 12.87
C ALA A 338 -15.26 -25.03 14.19
N LEU A 339 -15.04 -24.35 15.32
CA LEU A 339 -15.06 -24.94 16.66
C LEU A 339 -16.49 -25.30 17.09
N ALA A 340 -17.47 -24.42 16.82
CA ALA A 340 -18.87 -24.67 17.12
C ALA A 340 -19.49 -25.82 16.32
N SER A 341 -18.92 -26.16 15.15
CA SER A 341 -19.37 -27.27 14.30
C SER A 341 -18.72 -28.60 14.58
N ARG A 342 -17.75 -28.67 15.51
CA ARG A 342 -17.08 -29.95 15.88
C ARG A 342 -17.71 -30.56 17.12
N PRO A 343 -18.05 -31.86 17.08
CA PRO A 343 -18.52 -32.56 18.27
C PRO A 343 -17.40 -32.60 19.33
N VAL A 344 -17.70 -32.07 20.49
CA VAL A 344 -16.82 -32.22 21.67
C VAL A 344 -16.92 -33.66 22.15
N VAL A 345 -15.88 -34.45 21.92
CA VAL A 345 -15.82 -35.81 22.43
C VAL A 345 -15.32 -35.73 23.87
N TYR A 346 -16.25 -35.81 24.79
CA TYR A 346 -15.94 -36.01 26.22
C TYR A 346 -15.62 -37.48 26.47
N ASN A 347 -14.36 -37.80 26.66
CA ASN A 347 -13.99 -39.11 27.23
C ASN A 347 -14.25 -39.10 28.75
N VAL A 348 -15.49 -39.40 29.14
CA VAL A 348 -15.82 -39.64 30.55
C VAL A 348 -15.41 -41.05 30.85
N ARG A 349 -14.31 -41.25 31.60
CA ARG A 349 -14.02 -42.51 32.26
C ARG A 349 -14.77 -42.53 33.60
N TRP A 350 -15.74 -43.44 33.71
CA TRP A 350 -16.33 -43.81 34.99
C TRP A 350 -15.39 -44.80 35.69
N TYR A 351 -15.06 -44.54 36.93
CA TYR A 351 -14.52 -45.53 37.86
C TYR A 351 -15.65 -46.07 38.70
#